data_5579c44710105e977850a07457186fa3
#
_entry.id   5579c44710105e977850a07457186fa3
#
_cell.length_a   1.000
_cell.length_b   1.000
_cell.length_c   1.000
_cell.angle_alpha   90.00
_cell.angle_beta   90.00
_cell.angle_gamma   90.00
#
_symmetry.space_group_name_H-M   'P 1'
#
loop_
_entity.id
_entity.type
_entity.pdbx_description
1 polymer ?
#
loop_
_entity_poly.entity_id
_entity_poly.type
_entity_poly.pdbx_seq_one_letter_code
_entity_poly.pdbx_strand_id
1 'polypeptide(L)'
;MMLHRRLAADLSTAMIYALLRLRVEVFIVEQRCPYQDLDGHDLDQTTRHYWLAPYGAIEDAQATLRLLEPTEGQFRIGRICAAQPARAHGGVRRLVEAALAEVGDAPCWLDAQADSIDLYTEFGFVVDGAEFPEEGIPHVPMRRTGSTRDH
;
A
#
# COMPACT_ATOMS: atom_id res chain seq x y z
N MET A 1 -8.33 0.83 16.07
CA MET A 1 -7.81 -0.32 15.29
C MET A 1 -6.33 -0.50 15.54
N MET A 2 -5.89 -1.73 15.50
CA MET A 2 -4.46 -2.05 15.64
C MET A 2 -3.81 -2.18 14.29
N LEU A 3 -2.56 -1.71 14.20
CA LEU A 3 -1.76 -1.86 12.99
C LEU A 3 -0.92 -3.13 13.10
N HIS A 4 -0.94 -3.94 12.06
CA HIS A 4 -0.17 -5.17 11.96
C HIS A 4 0.78 -5.10 10.79
N ARG A 5 1.92 -5.77 10.93
CA ARG A 5 2.91 -5.88 9.86
C ARG A 5 3.49 -7.30 9.90
N ARG A 6 3.47 -7.98 8.76
CA ARG A 6 4.04 -9.33 8.64
C ARG A 6 4.73 -9.50 7.30
N LEU A 7 5.81 -10.26 7.30
CA LEU A 7 6.35 -10.78 6.04
C LEU A 7 5.37 -11.80 5.48
N ALA A 8 5.38 -11.97 4.16
CA ALA A 8 4.46 -12.91 3.51
C ALA A 8 4.51 -14.30 4.13
N ALA A 9 5.70 -14.80 4.45
CA ALA A 9 5.86 -16.14 5.01
C ALA A 9 5.26 -16.27 6.42
N ASP A 10 5.01 -15.16 7.11
CA ASP A 10 4.48 -15.17 8.46
C ASP A 10 2.96 -14.98 8.50
N LEU A 11 2.31 -14.92 7.35
CA LEU A 11 0.87 -14.81 7.29
C LEU A 11 0.23 -16.21 7.30
N SER A 12 -0.81 -16.37 8.12
CA SER A 12 -1.64 -17.58 8.03
C SER A 12 -2.50 -17.49 6.77
N THR A 13 -3.05 -18.62 6.38
CA THR A 13 -3.99 -18.68 5.25
C THR A 13 -5.16 -17.73 5.47
N ALA A 14 -5.69 -17.67 6.70
CA ALA A 14 -6.81 -16.79 7.00
C ALA A 14 -6.44 -15.32 6.90
N MET A 15 -5.24 -14.95 7.32
CA MET A 15 -4.78 -13.56 7.21
C MET A 15 -4.61 -13.12 5.76
N ILE A 16 -3.91 -13.92 4.94
CA ILE A 16 -3.73 -13.54 3.54
C ILE A 16 -5.07 -13.49 2.83
N TYR A 17 -5.97 -14.45 3.12
CA TYR A 17 -7.29 -14.44 2.52
C TYR A 17 -8.05 -13.15 2.86
N ALA A 18 -7.98 -12.70 4.10
CA ALA A 18 -8.64 -11.46 4.53
C ALA A 18 -8.11 -10.23 3.79
N LEU A 19 -6.79 -10.15 3.61
CA LEU A 19 -6.19 -9.04 2.88
C LEU A 19 -6.61 -9.04 1.41
N LEU A 20 -6.59 -10.20 0.78
CA LEU A 20 -6.97 -10.30 -0.63
C LEU A 20 -8.47 -10.03 -0.81
N ARG A 21 -9.30 -10.48 0.13
CA ARG A 21 -10.73 -10.22 0.08
C ARG A 21 -11.03 -8.73 0.14
N LEU A 22 -10.36 -8.00 1.03
CA LEU A 22 -10.52 -6.56 1.13
C LEU A 22 -10.13 -5.88 -0.18
N ARG A 23 -9.00 -6.30 -0.77
CA ARG A 23 -8.53 -5.72 -2.03
C ARG A 23 -9.53 -5.96 -3.16
N VAL A 24 -10.11 -7.14 -3.24
CA VAL A 24 -11.13 -7.44 -4.25
C VAL A 24 -12.37 -6.57 -4.02
N GLU A 25 -12.82 -6.43 -2.78
CA GLU A 25 -13.99 -5.61 -2.48
C GLU A 25 -13.79 -4.15 -2.88
N VAL A 26 -12.60 -3.59 -2.66
CA VAL A 26 -12.33 -2.18 -2.95
C VAL A 26 -11.98 -1.98 -4.42
N PHE A 27 -11.00 -2.71 -4.94
CA PHE A 27 -10.48 -2.43 -6.28
C PHE A 27 -11.38 -2.96 -7.39
N ILE A 28 -11.96 -4.12 -7.20
CA ILE A 28 -12.71 -4.77 -8.28
C ILE A 28 -14.21 -4.50 -8.14
N VAL A 29 -14.78 -4.69 -6.95
CA VAL A 29 -16.22 -4.54 -6.78
C VAL A 29 -16.61 -3.07 -6.66
N GLU A 30 -16.02 -2.34 -5.70
CA GLU A 30 -16.39 -0.94 -5.46
C GLU A 30 -15.96 -0.04 -6.61
N GLN A 31 -14.71 -0.14 -7.07
CA GLN A 31 -14.20 0.69 -8.16
C GLN A 31 -14.61 0.19 -9.53
N ARG A 32 -15.23 -0.99 -9.60
CA ARG A 32 -15.71 -1.59 -10.86
C ARG A 32 -14.61 -1.69 -11.91
N CYS A 33 -13.43 -2.13 -11.47
CA CYS A 33 -12.27 -2.17 -12.33
C CYS A 33 -11.75 -3.60 -12.43
N PRO A 34 -12.25 -4.41 -13.37
CA PRO A 34 -11.81 -5.80 -13.49
C PRO A 34 -10.38 -5.85 -14.00
N TYR A 35 -9.46 -6.33 -13.18
CA TYR A 35 -8.07 -6.50 -13.58
C TYR A 35 -7.44 -7.61 -12.74
N GLN A 36 -6.22 -7.95 -13.08
CA GLN A 36 -5.50 -9.03 -12.41
C GLN A 36 -4.85 -8.48 -11.13
N ASP A 37 -5.60 -8.45 -10.03
CA ASP A 37 -5.07 -7.94 -8.76
C ASP A 37 -4.00 -8.85 -8.17
N LEU A 38 -4.18 -10.16 -8.30
CA LEU A 38 -3.20 -11.12 -7.79
C LEU A 38 -2.10 -11.28 -8.84
N ASP A 39 -0.96 -10.65 -8.58
CA ASP A 39 0.13 -10.58 -9.55
C ASP A 39 1.34 -11.44 -9.17
N GLY A 40 1.22 -12.22 -8.12
CA GLY A 40 2.30 -13.11 -7.66
C GLY A 40 3.23 -12.47 -6.64
N HIS A 41 3.21 -11.16 -6.49
CA HIS A 41 4.16 -10.48 -5.59
C HIS A 41 3.75 -10.50 -4.13
N ASP A 42 2.51 -10.90 -3.83
CA ASP A 42 2.05 -10.97 -2.44
C ASP A 42 2.78 -12.02 -1.61
N LEU A 43 3.32 -13.03 -2.28
CA LEU A 43 4.00 -14.13 -1.60
C LEU A 43 5.52 -14.07 -1.74
N ASP A 44 6.06 -13.02 -2.34
CA ASP A 44 7.50 -12.87 -2.47
C ASP A 44 8.16 -12.82 -1.09
N GLN A 45 9.36 -13.36 -0.99
CA GLN A 45 10.06 -13.54 0.28
C GLN A 45 10.27 -12.22 1.01
N THR A 46 10.44 -11.12 0.30
CA THR A 46 10.69 -9.82 0.89
C THR A 46 9.44 -8.95 1.02
N THR A 47 8.26 -9.42 0.59
CA THR A 47 7.05 -8.61 0.67
C THR A 47 6.58 -8.50 2.12
N ARG A 48 6.29 -7.27 2.54
CA ARG A 48 5.66 -7.00 3.83
C ARG A 48 4.23 -6.58 3.58
N HIS A 49 3.33 -7.11 4.39
CA HIS A 49 1.93 -6.69 4.39
C HIS A 49 1.65 -5.93 5.66
N TYR A 50 1.04 -4.75 5.51
CA TYR A 50 0.59 -3.92 6.61
C TYR A 50 -0.92 -3.86 6.58
N TRP A 51 -1.57 -3.95 7.71
CA TRP A 51 -3.03 -3.78 7.74
C TRP A 51 -3.50 -3.29 9.09
N LEU A 52 -4.71 -2.74 9.08
CA LEU A 52 -5.42 -2.33 10.28
C LEU A 52 -6.59 -3.27 10.50
N ALA A 53 -6.77 -3.69 11.73
CA ALA A 53 -7.88 -4.55 12.11
C ALA A 53 -8.37 -4.15 13.50
N PRO A 54 -9.64 -4.44 13.84
CA PRO A 54 -10.14 -4.16 15.19
C PRO A 54 -9.32 -4.92 16.23
N TYR A 55 -9.24 -4.37 17.44
CA TYR A 55 -8.49 -4.99 18.51
C TYR A 55 -9.06 -6.37 18.80
N GLY A 56 -8.22 -7.39 18.81
CA GLY A 56 -8.64 -8.77 19.04
C GLY A 56 -9.21 -9.48 17.83
N ALA A 57 -9.27 -8.84 16.66
CA ALA A 57 -9.80 -9.45 15.44
C ALA A 57 -8.82 -9.26 14.29
N ILE A 58 -7.62 -9.83 14.41
CA ILE A 58 -6.50 -9.62 13.48
C ILE A 58 -6.85 -9.98 12.03
N GLU A 59 -7.82 -10.88 11.82
CA GLU A 59 -8.19 -11.30 10.48
C GLU A 59 -9.34 -10.49 9.90
N ASP A 60 -9.78 -9.44 10.57
CA ASP A 60 -10.83 -8.58 10.05
C ASP A 60 -10.18 -7.30 9.49
N ALA A 61 -9.46 -7.45 8.38
CA ALA A 61 -8.71 -6.36 7.79
C ALA A 61 -9.64 -5.27 7.27
N GLN A 62 -9.40 -4.03 7.70
CA GLN A 62 -10.20 -2.86 7.31
C GLN A 62 -9.43 -1.93 6.40
N ALA A 63 -8.11 -2.01 6.36
CA ALA A 63 -7.25 -1.26 5.46
C ALA A 63 -5.97 -2.05 5.29
N THR A 64 -5.34 -1.97 4.12
CA THR A 64 -4.10 -2.69 3.88
C THR A 64 -3.23 -1.95 2.86
N LEU A 65 -1.93 -2.22 2.91
CA LEU A 65 -1.00 -1.93 1.83
C LEU A 65 0.05 -3.03 1.81
N ARG A 66 0.73 -3.17 0.68
CA ARG A 66 1.90 -4.04 0.63
C ARG A 66 3.15 -3.21 0.33
N LEU A 67 4.25 -3.60 0.94
CA LEU A 67 5.55 -2.99 0.72
C LEU A 67 6.43 -4.04 0.06
N LEU A 68 6.77 -3.79 -1.20
CA LEU A 68 7.63 -4.67 -1.98
C LEU A 68 9.07 -4.17 -1.90
N GLU A 69 10.00 -5.10 -1.96
CA GLU A 69 11.42 -4.78 -2.06
C GLU A 69 11.99 -5.61 -3.23
N PRO A 70 11.66 -5.23 -4.47
CA PRO A 70 12.06 -6.02 -5.64
C PRO A 70 13.57 -6.08 -5.84
N THR A 71 14.27 -5.06 -5.39
CA THR A 71 15.72 -5.01 -5.36
C THR A 71 16.11 -4.57 -3.96
N GLU A 72 17.15 -5.16 -3.42
CA GLU A 72 17.58 -4.85 -2.05
C GLU A 72 17.75 -3.34 -1.86
N GLY A 73 17.12 -2.78 -0.85
CA GLY A 73 17.21 -1.36 -0.56
C GLY A 73 16.37 -0.47 -1.44
N GLN A 74 15.53 -1.02 -2.32
CA GLN A 74 14.64 -0.25 -3.15
C GLN A 74 13.22 -0.73 -2.92
N PHE A 75 12.34 0.16 -2.49
CA PHE A 75 11.01 -0.21 -2.02
C PHE A 75 9.91 0.30 -2.93
N ARG A 76 8.79 -0.40 -2.94
CA ARG A 76 7.62 0.00 -3.70
C ARG A 76 6.37 -0.26 -2.86
N ILE A 77 5.59 0.79 -2.65
CA ILE A 77 4.31 0.69 -1.94
C ILE A 77 3.21 0.48 -2.98
N GLY A 78 2.32 -0.43 -2.72
CA GLY A 78 1.21 -0.66 -3.62
C GLY A 78 0.02 -1.29 -2.94
N ARG A 79 -1.04 -1.47 -3.71
CA ARG A 79 -2.28 -2.10 -3.27
C ARG A 79 -2.81 -1.47 -1.99
N ILE A 80 -2.77 -0.13 -1.92
CA ILE A 80 -3.29 0.61 -0.77
C ILE A 80 -4.79 0.70 -0.90
N CYS A 81 -5.52 0.23 0.09
CA CYS A 81 -6.96 0.37 0.10
C CYS A 81 -7.51 0.32 1.51
N ALA A 82 -8.73 0.82 1.67
CA ALA A 82 -9.40 0.83 2.95
C ALA A 82 -10.91 0.68 2.75
N ALA A 83 -11.55 -0.07 3.63
CA ALA A 83 -13.00 -0.09 3.71
C ALA A 83 -13.47 1.29 4.18
N GLN A 84 -14.74 1.63 3.88
CA GLN A 84 -15.23 2.98 4.16
C GLN A 84 -15.00 3.46 5.59
N PRO A 85 -15.30 2.68 6.64
CA PRO A 85 -15.05 3.18 7.99
C PRO A 85 -13.59 3.55 8.25
N ALA A 86 -12.66 2.75 7.75
CA ALA A 86 -11.23 3.03 7.94
C ALA A 86 -10.77 4.24 7.13
N ARG A 87 -11.38 4.46 5.95
CA ARG A 87 -11.08 5.66 5.16
C ARG A 87 -11.42 6.93 5.91
N ALA A 88 -12.55 6.92 6.59
CA ALA A 88 -13.03 8.10 7.29
C ALA A 88 -12.16 8.44 8.51
N HIS A 89 -11.35 7.52 8.99
CA HIS A 89 -10.55 7.69 10.20
C HIS A 89 -9.04 7.71 9.94
N GLY A 90 -8.62 8.03 8.73
CA GLY A 90 -7.20 8.17 8.42
C GLY A 90 -6.43 6.85 8.35
N GLY A 91 -7.12 5.75 8.01
CA GLY A 91 -6.47 4.44 7.95
C GLY A 91 -5.34 4.37 6.96
N VAL A 92 -5.51 4.94 5.77
CA VAL A 92 -4.46 4.94 4.75
C VAL A 92 -3.23 5.70 5.24
N ARG A 93 -3.43 6.86 5.88
CA ARG A 93 -2.32 7.65 6.40
C ARG A 93 -1.50 6.85 7.42
N ARG A 94 -2.17 6.14 8.33
CA ARG A 94 -1.48 5.32 9.32
C ARG A 94 -0.64 4.23 8.68
N LEU A 95 -1.15 3.58 7.64
CA LEU A 95 -0.44 2.52 6.94
C LEU A 95 0.80 3.08 6.23
N VAL A 96 0.65 4.20 5.54
CA VAL A 96 1.76 4.82 4.80
C VAL A 96 2.85 5.26 5.78
N GLU A 97 2.47 5.87 6.90
CA GLU A 97 3.43 6.26 7.92
C GLU A 97 4.24 5.07 8.43
N ALA A 98 3.57 3.96 8.70
CA ALA A 98 4.25 2.77 9.20
C ALA A 98 5.20 2.18 8.16
N ALA A 99 4.77 2.11 6.91
CA ALA A 99 5.61 1.58 5.84
C ALA A 99 6.84 2.46 5.63
N LEU A 100 6.67 3.78 5.65
CA LEU A 100 7.78 4.70 5.46
C LEU A 100 8.76 4.70 6.64
N ALA A 101 8.28 4.40 7.84
CA ALA A 101 9.17 4.22 8.97
C ALA A 101 10.11 3.03 8.74
N GLU A 102 9.63 1.97 8.11
CA GLU A 102 10.47 0.83 7.76
C GLU A 102 11.42 1.15 6.60
N VAL A 103 10.93 1.87 5.59
CA VAL A 103 11.73 2.26 4.43
C VAL A 103 12.91 3.17 4.83
N GLY A 104 12.67 4.08 5.78
CA GLY A 104 13.68 5.03 6.21
C GLY A 104 14.11 5.94 5.07
N ASP A 105 15.43 6.04 4.86
CA ASP A 105 15.98 6.91 3.84
C ASP A 105 16.14 6.25 2.49
N ALA A 106 15.76 4.98 2.35
CA ALA A 106 15.90 4.28 1.08
C ALA A 106 14.90 4.83 0.05
N PRO A 107 15.21 4.69 -1.24
CA PRO A 107 14.26 5.12 -2.28
C PRO A 107 12.99 4.28 -2.25
N CYS A 108 11.87 4.95 -2.46
CA CYS A 108 10.56 4.32 -2.44
C CYS A 108 9.71 4.89 -3.57
N TRP A 109 9.06 4.01 -4.31
CA TRP A 109 8.19 4.39 -5.43
C TRP A 109 6.77 3.95 -5.19
N LEU A 110 5.83 4.66 -5.79
CA LEU A 110 4.43 4.23 -5.86
C LEU A 110 3.77 4.88 -7.07
N ASP A 111 2.63 4.32 -7.47
CA ASP A 111 1.78 4.92 -8.49
C ASP A 111 0.53 5.42 -7.79
N ALA A 112 0.39 6.74 -7.70
CA ALA A 112 -0.73 7.35 -7.00
C ALA A 112 -1.90 7.56 -7.95
N GLN A 113 -3.12 7.27 -7.50
CA GLN A 113 -4.28 7.74 -8.24
C GLN A 113 -4.20 9.27 -8.29
N ALA A 114 -4.58 9.85 -9.42
CA ALA A 114 -4.37 11.29 -9.64
C ALA A 114 -5.02 12.17 -8.57
N ASP A 115 -6.11 11.71 -7.95
CA ASP A 115 -6.77 12.47 -6.91
C ASP A 115 -6.13 12.29 -5.52
N SER A 116 -5.09 11.49 -5.41
CA SER A 116 -4.40 11.23 -4.14
C SER A 116 -3.00 11.82 -4.09
N ILE A 117 -2.59 12.58 -5.08
CA ILE A 117 -1.24 13.14 -5.15
C ILE A 117 -0.91 13.96 -3.92
N ASP A 118 -1.86 14.77 -3.43
CA ASP A 118 -1.62 15.65 -2.29
C ASP A 118 -1.28 14.85 -1.02
N LEU A 119 -1.93 13.72 -0.84
CA LEU A 119 -1.66 12.87 0.31
C LEU A 119 -0.20 12.43 0.30
N TYR A 120 0.27 11.91 -0.83
CA TYR A 120 1.63 11.38 -0.90
C TYR A 120 2.68 12.49 -0.91
N THR A 121 2.35 13.65 -1.42
CA THR A 121 3.23 14.81 -1.36
C THR A 121 3.53 15.19 0.10
N GLU A 122 2.55 15.07 0.99
CA GLU A 122 2.76 15.34 2.41
C GLU A 122 3.81 14.40 3.02
N PHE A 123 3.99 13.22 2.47
CA PHE A 123 4.97 12.25 2.96
C PHE A 123 6.33 12.37 2.27
N GLY A 124 6.51 13.38 1.42
CA GLY A 124 7.79 13.61 0.75
C GLY A 124 7.92 12.97 -0.62
N PHE A 125 6.84 12.42 -1.16
CA PHE A 125 6.87 11.91 -2.53
C PHE A 125 6.77 13.07 -3.51
N VAL A 126 7.45 12.93 -4.64
CA VAL A 126 7.37 13.89 -5.75
C VAL A 126 6.98 13.16 -7.02
N VAL A 127 6.31 13.86 -7.93
CA VAL A 127 5.92 13.29 -9.22
C VAL A 127 7.18 12.91 -9.99
N ASP A 128 7.20 11.70 -10.54
CA ASP A 128 8.37 11.12 -11.19
C ASP A 128 8.07 10.66 -12.61
N GLY A 129 7.07 11.18 -13.22
CA GLY A 129 6.73 10.83 -14.60
C GLY A 129 5.36 11.36 -15.00
N ALA A 130 4.98 11.08 -16.22
CA ALA A 130 3.71 11.55 -16.77
C ALA A 130 2.55 10.70 -16.25
N GLU A 131 1.38 11.33 -16.17
CA GLU A 131 0.15 10.63 -15.83
C GLU A 131 -0.11 9.53 -16.85
N PHE A 132 -0.60 8.39 -16.39
CA PHE A 132 -0.93 7.26 -17.26
C PHE A 132 -2.20 6.59 -16.74
N PRO A 133 -2.98 5.95 -17.64
CA PRO A 133 -4.14 5.19 -17.17
C PRO A 133 -3.70 3.80 -16.71
N GLU A 134 -4.21 3.39 -15.54
CA GLU A 134 -4.03 2.02 -15.09
C GLU A 134 -5.44 1.49 -14.92
N GLU A 135 -5.84 0.57 -15.78
CA GLU A 135 -7.19 0.03 -15.83
C GLU A 135 -8.24 1.15 -15.92
N GLY A 136 -7.95 2.16 -16.74
CA GLY A 136 -8.87 3.26 -16.94
C GLY A 136 -8.88 4.35 -15.87
N ILE A 137 -8.11 4.17 -14.80
CA ILE A 137 -8.03 5.17 -13.72
C ILE A 137 -6.73 5.95 -13.86
N PRO A 138 -6.78 7.29 -13.88
CA PRO A 138 -5.55 8.08 -14.00
C PRO A 138 -4.62 7.88 -12.81
N HIS A 139 -3.36 7.57 -13.09
CA HIS A 139 -2.31 7.38 -12.08
C HIS A 139 -1.10 8.23 -12.40
N VAL A 140 -0.33 8.58 -11.39
CA VAL A 140 0.90 9.36 -11.53
C VAL A 140 2.01 8.63 -10.78
N PRO A 141 3.15 8.34 -11.46
CA PRO A 141 4.27 7.74 -10.74
C PRO A 141 4.89 8.75 -9.79
N MET A 142 5.19 8.34 -8.58
CA MET A 142 5.79 9.19 -7.57
C MET A 142 6.98 8.49 -6.92
N ARG A 143 7.93 9.28 -6.42
CA ARG A 143 9.14 8.77 -5.81
C ARG A 143 9.49 9.58 -4.57
N ARG A 144 10.02 8.91 -3.56
CA ARG A 144 10.55 9.53 -2.36
C ARG A 144 11.98 9.02 -2.17
N THR A 145 12.92 9.93 -1.94
CA THR A 145 14.29 9.55 -1.74
C THR A 145 14.71 9.97 -0.37
N GLY A 146 14.13 9.67 0.63
CA GLY A 146 14.56 9.94 1.98
C GLY A 146 15.15 11.32 2.20
N SER A 147 15.81 11.47 3.28
CA SER A 147 16.29 12.73 3.60
C SER A 147 17.51 12.97 2.89
N THR A 148 17.58 13.89 2.13
CA THR A 148 18.64 14.06 1.40
C THR A 148 19.50 14.97 1.89
N ARG A 149 19.86 15.03 2.69
CA ARG A 149 20.65 15.87 3.10
C ARG A 149 21.70 16.09 2.38
N ASP A 150 21.93 16.02 1.67
CA ASP A 150 22.86 16.19 1.03
C ASP A 150 23.05 17.18 0.52
N HIS A 151 23.16 17.62 0.50
CA HIS A 151 23.45 18.56 0.01
C HIS A 151 24.41 18.95 0.21
#